data_0795ef7131975914a792753c7449778c
#
_entry.id   0795ef7131975914a792753c7449778c
#
_cell.length_a   1.000
_cell.length_b   1.000
_cell.length_c   1.000
_cell.angle_alpha   90.00
_cell.angle_beta   90.00
_cell.angle_gamma   90.00
#
_symmetry.space_group_name_H-M   'P 1'
#
loop_
_entity.id
_entity.type
_entity.pdbx_description
1 polymer ?
#
loop_
_entity_poly.entity_id
_entity_poly.type
_entity_poly.pdbx_seq_one_letter_code
_entity_poly.pdbx_strand_id
1 'polypeptide(L)' 'MITVNAMGDACPIPVVKTKNAIASLKGADVVETLVDNEIAVENLKKMADQKGYKTTSEKLEEGKYRVCIIVENVVPIKTK' A
#
# COMPACT_ATOMS: atom_id res chain seq x y z
N MET A 1 5.31 4.48 -10.83
CA MET A 1 4.86 3.43 -9.91
C MET A 1 6.02 2.96 -9.05
N ILE A 2 5.74 2.81 -7.77
CA ILE A 2 6.76 2.37 -6.82
C ILE A 2 6.43 0.95 -6.36
N THR A 3 7.40 0.07 -6.38
CA THR A 3 7.22 -1.30 -5.91
C THR A 3 7.90 -1.46 -4.55
N VAL A 4 7.14 -1.92 -3.57
CA VAL A 4 7.63 -2.17 -2.23
C VAL A 4 7.66 -3.68 -2.01
N ASN A 5 8.83 -4.22 -1.76
CA ASN A 5 8.95 -5.65 -1.49
C ASN A 5 8.90 -5.87 0.02
N ALA A 6 7.80 -6.44 0.47
CA ALA A 6 7.60 -6.76 1.89
C ALA A 6 7.39 -8.26 2.10
N MET A 7 7.86 -9.06 1.15
CA MET A 7 7.82 -10.51 1.29
C MET A 7 8.68 -10.92 2.49
N GLY A 8 8.15 -11.81 3.31
CA GLY A 8 8.86 -12.29 4.47
C GLY A 8 8.82 -11.36 5.67
N ASP A 9 8.24 -10.19 5.54
CA ASP A 9 8.14 -9.25 6.65
C ASP A 9 6.91 -9.53 7.48
N ALA A 10 7.07 -9.43 8.78
CA ALA A 10 5.95 -9.60 9.70
C ALA A 10 5.22 -8.27 9.86
N CYS A 11 3.92 -8.34 10.13
CA CYS A 11 3.14 -7.17 10.44
C CYS A 11 3.69 -6.49 11.70
N PRO A 12 3.81 -5.16 11.75
CA PRO A 12 3.28 -4.19 10.80
C PRO A 12 4.30 -3.67 9.77
N ILE A 13 5.39 -4.37 9.54
CA ILE A 13 6.47 -3.89 8.66
C ILE A 13 5.98 -3.56 7.26
N PRO A 14 5.13 -4.39 6.61
CA PRO A 14 4.65 -4.04 5.27
C PRO A 14 3.93 -2.70 5.24
N VAL A 15 3.14 -2.42 6.28
CA VAL A 15 2.41 -1.15 6.37
C VAL A 15 3.38 0.01 6.51
N VAL A 16 4.40 -0.14 7.36
CA VAL A 16 5.40 0.91 7.57
C VAL A 16 6.15 1.20 6.28
N LYS A 17 6.59 0.16 5.58
CA LYS A 17 7.30 0.33 4.31
C LYS A 17 6.43 1.03 3.29
N THR A 18 5.17 0.66 3.22
CA THR A 18 4.24 1.27 2.27
C THR A 18 3.98 2.73 2.61
N LYS A 19 3.82 3.04 3.89
CA LYS A 19 3.63 4.43 4.31
C LYS A 19 4.84 5.28 3.94
N ASN A 20 6.03 4.74 4.13
CA ASN A 20 7.24 5.47 3.78
C ASN A 20 7.33 5.71 2.28
N ALA A 21 6.94 4.72 1.49
CA ALA A 21 6.93 4.88 0.04
C ALA A 21 5.94 5.97 -0.38
N ILE A 22 4.75 5.96 0.22
CA ILE A 22 3.74 6.98 -0.09
C ILE A 22 4.24 8.36 0.31
N ALA A 23 4.91 8.45 1.45
CA ALA A 23 5.41 9.74 1.94
C ALA A 23 6.49 10.31 1.02
N SER A 24 7.15 9.48 0.24
CA SER A 24 8.19 9.94 -0.68
C SER A 24 7.63 10.39 -2.03
N LEU A 25 6.34 10.20 -2.26
CA LEU A 25 5.73 10.59 -3.52
C LEU A 25 5.61 12.12 -3.59
N LYS A 26 5.83 12.65 -4.78
CA LYS A 26 5.73 14.09 -5.01
C LYS A 26 4.47 14.45 -5.79
N GLY A 27 3.68 13.47 -6.14
CA GLY A 27 2.45 13.68 -6.89
C GLY A 27 1.67 12.39 -6.95
N ALA A 28 0.65 12.35 -7.79
CA ALA A 28 -0.15 11.14 -7.94
C ALA A 28 0.71 10.00 -8.45
N ASP A 29 0.55 8.83 -7.85
CA ASP A 29 1.32 7.66 -8.25
C ASP A 29 0.64 6.41 -7.69
N VAL A 30 1.17 5.25 -8.03
CA VAL A 30 0.67 3.98 -7.56
C VAL A 30 1.79 3.29 -6.79
N VAL A 31 1.48 2.82 -5.60
CA VAL A 31 2.43 2.06 -4.78
C VAL A 31 1.99 0.61 -4.79
N GLU A 32 2.85 -0.25 -5.30
CA GLU A 32 2.61 -1.69 -5.36
C GLU A 32 3.40 -2.35 -4.25
N THR A 33 2.71 -3.00 -3.33
CA THR A 33 3.35 -3.68 -2.21
C THR A 33 3.18 -5.18 -2.35
N LEU A 34 4.28 -5.90 -2.32
CA LEU A 34 4.27 -7.36 -2.41
C LEU A 34 4.37 -7.93 -1.01
N VAL A 35 3.43 -8.80 -0.67
CA VAL A 35 3.39 -9.42 0.65
C VAL A 35 3.12 -10.92 0.51
N ASP A 36 3.34 -11.65 1.59
CA ASP A 36 3.23 -13.11 1.55
C ASP A 36 2.18 -13.66 2.49
N ASN A 37 1.22 -12.82 2.91
CA ASN A 37 0.13 -13.31 3.75
C ASN A 37 -1.08 -12.37 3.63
N GLU A 38 -2.26 -12.92 3.96
CA GLU A 38 -3.49 -12.17 3.81
C GLU A 38 -3.66 -11.10 4.89
N ILE A 39 -3.08 -11.31 6.05
CA ILE A 39 -3.18 -10.32 7.13
C ILE A 39 -2.53 -9.02 6.70
N ALA A 40 -1.37 -9.12 6.04
CA ALA A 40 -0.70 -7.92 5.52
C ALA A 40 -1.57 -7.22 4.48
N VAL A 41 -2.24 -7.99 3.62
CA VAL A 41 -3.15 -7.42 2.63
C VAL A 41 -4.25 -6.61 3.31
N GLU A 42 -4.87 -7.18 4.34
CA GLU A 42 -5.95 -6.50 5.04
C GLU A 42 -5.46 -5.23 5.75
N ASN A 43 -4.29 -5.31 6.37
CA ASN A 43 -3.73 -4.15 7.05
C ASN A 43 -3.42 -3.03 6.09
N LEU A 44 -2.91 -3.35 4.91
CA LEU A 44 -2.63 -2.35 3.89
C LEU A 44 -3.91 -1.72 3.38
N LYS A 45 -4.96 -2.53 3.18
CA LYS A 45 -6.25 -2.00 2.76
C LYS A 45 -6.83 -1.05 3.79
N LYS A 46 -6.74 -1.41 5.07
CA LYS A 46 -7.24 -0.55 6.12
C LYS A 46 -6.48 0.78 6.16
N MET A 47 -5.17 0.71 6.04
CA MET A 47 -4.37 1.92 6.05
C MET A 47 -4.73 2.84 4.89
N ALA A 48 -4.87 2.27 3.70
CA ALA A 48 -5.22 3.05 2.52
C ALA A 48 -6.62 3.65 2.65
N ASP A 49 -7.56 2.87 3.19
CA ASP A 49 -8.92 3.34 3.40
C ASP A 49 -8.96 4.52 4.36
N GLN A 50 -8.18 4.44 5.43
CA GLN A 50 -8.11 5.52 6.41
C GLN A 50 -7.57 6.81 5.80
N LYS A 51 -6.72 6.67 4.80
CA LYS A 51 -6.11 7.82 4.12
C LYS A 51 -6.93 8.28 2.92
N GLY A 52 -7.99 7.56 2.58
CA GLY A 52 -8.83 7.91 1.44
C GLY A 52 -8.24 7.48 0.10
N TYR A 53 -7.30 6.56 0.09
CA TYR A 53 -6.72 6.05 -1.15
C TYR A 53 -7.52 4.86 -1.65
N LYS A 54 -7.50 4.64 -2.95
CA LYS A 54 -8.10 3.46 -3.54
C LYS A 54 -7.10 2.31 -3.46
N THR A 55 -7.60 1.13 -3.20
CA THR A 55 -6.76 -0.05 -3.04
C THR A 55 -7.31 -1.20 -3.84
N THR A 56 -6.43 -1.91 -4.52
CA THR A 56 -6.78 -3.17 -5.15
C THR A 56 -5.78 -4.22 -4.67
N SER A 57 -6.22 -5.46 -4.64
CA SER A 57 -5.34 -6.55 -4.25
C SER A 57 -5.48 -7.70 -5.23
N GLU A 58 -4.41 -8.44 -5.40
CA GLU A 58 -4.38 -9.54 -6.34
C GLU A 58 -3.54 -10.67 -5.75
N LYS A 59 -4.03 -11.88 -5.88
CA LYS A 59 -3.27 -13.05 -5.49
C LYS A 59 -2.42 -13.47 -6.68
N LEU A 60 -1.10 -13.36 -6.55
CA LEU A 60 -0.20 -13.69 -7.65
C LEU A 60 -0.01 -15.19 -7.78
N GLU A 61 0.26 -15.83 -6.66
CA GLU A 61 0.34 -17.27 -6.58
C GLU A 61 0.14 -17.64 -5.13
N GLU A 62 0.15 -18.92 -4.83
CA GLU A 62 -0.12 -19.35 -3.46
C GLU A 62 0.89 -18.72 -2.51
N GLY A 63 0.38 -18.05 -1.49
CA GLY A 63 1.21 -17.39 -0.52
C GLY A 63 1.81 -16.07 -0.95
N LYS A 64 1.43 -15.56 -2.13
CA LYS A 64 1.98 -14.28 -2.62
C LYS A 64 0.84 -13.37 -3.08
N TYR A 65 0.88 -12.14 -2.61
CA TYR A 65 -0.17 -11.17 -2.90
C TYR A 65 0.45 -9.83 -3.30
N ARG A 66 -0.27 -9.11 -4.12
CA ARG A 66 0.12 -7.76 -4.53
C ARG A 66 -1.00 -6.81 -4.14
N VAL A 67 -0.65 -5.77 -3.41
CA VAL A 67 -1.60 -4.73 -3.02
C VAL A 67 -1.19 -3.45 -3.72
N CYS A 68 -2.07 -2.93 -4.56
CA CYS A 68 -1.83 -1.68 -5.25
C CYS A 68 -2.62 -0.58 -4.57
N ILE A 69 -1.94 0.45 -4.13
CA ILE A 69 -2.55 1.61 -3.50
C ILE A 69 -2.43 2.77 -4.47
N ILE A 70 -3.56 3.27 -4.88
CA ILE A 70 -3.60 4.35 -5.86
C ILE A 70 -3.67 5.67 -5.12
N VAL A 71 -2.58 6.41 -5.17
CA VAL A 71 -2.49 7.73 -4.57
C VAL A 71 -2.76 8.73 -5.66
N GLU A 72 -4.02 9.15 -5.78
CA GLU A 72 -4.43 10.01 -6.87
C GLU A 72 -4.01 11.44 -6.68
N ASN A 73 -3.97 11.87 -5.45
CA ASN A 73 -3.64 13.25 -5.17
C ASN A 73 -3.12 13.35 -3.75
N VAL A 74 -1.92 13.83 -3.61
CA VAL A 74 -1.31 13.96 -2.29
C VAL A 74 -1.46 15.37 -1.71
N VAL A 75 -2.43 16.11 -2.21
CA VAL A 75 -2.74 17.41 -1.64
C VAL A 75 -3.35 17.17 -0.26
N PRO A 76 -2.77 17.67 0.78
CA PRO A 76 -3.21 17.38 2.13
C PRO A 76 -4.49 18.06 2.55
N ILE A 77 -4.93 18.96 1.81
CA ILE A 77 -6.05 19.73 2.22
C ILE A 77 -7.33 19.09 1.99
N LYS A 78 -7.74 19.33 2.42
CA LYS A 78 -8.84 19.26 2.11
C LYS A 78 -9.69 20.03 2.64
N THR A 79 -9.80 20.62 2.45
CA THR A 79 -10.33 21.37 2.91
C THR A 79 -11.31 21.39 3.20
N LYS A 80 -11.54 21.40 3.31
CA LYS A 80 -12.29 21.52 3.50
C LYS A 80 -12.68 21.73 3.83
#